data_d5926c7ac03e323e26baca56231b973a
#
_entry.id   d5926c7ac03e323e26baca56231b973a
#
_cell.length_a   1.000
_cell.length_b   1.000
_cell.length_c   1.000
_cell.angle_alpha   90.00
_cell.angle_beta   90.00
_cell.angle_gamma   90.00
#
_symmetry.space_group_name_H-M   'P 1'
#
loop_
_entity.id
_entity.type
_entity.pdbx_description
1 polymer ?
#
loop_
_entity_poly.entity_id
_entity_poly.type
_entity_poly.pdbx_seq_one_letter_code
_entity_poly.pdbx_strand_id
1 'polypeptide(L)'
;VNGDFNDPHRREATTRRRFFARAGSGLAGIALTHMLHQDGLLAATTASVDPMAPKQPHRQPTAKSIIWLFMEGGPSHVDLFDPKPKLQEMAGQPIPESMRPKFTAMPGTSHNGLMPSKRTFKQYGQSGIWVSDWYQNVAQHVDDMTVIRSCWTDGINHLGGVTEMNSGSILSGRPSLGAWVNYGLGSANRSLPSFVVMLDERDPIGGSKQWGAGFLPATYQGTQFRQGDTPLLHLKPPNGMTDAEQRNELGLLKRLDEIWAQDKQDDSSLDARIRAYELAYKMQSAAPEAVDLTSESEATKKLYGLDEEETRAFGQNCLMARRLVERGVRFVELYGGSGSGWDAHENVETNHSKRCMASDKPIAGLLTDLKARGLLKDTLVVWGGEFGRTPFNEKGLGRDHNPWGFTVWMAGGGVKRGQYIGSTDEIGMYAIERRMHVNDIHATMLWALGLDHLRVTYMHNGRAERPTVVAGEVNKDVFV
;
A
#
# COMPACT_ATOMS: atom_id res chain seq x y z
N VAL A 1 -7.44 -6.89 -63.00
CA VAL A 1 -8.82 -7.28 -62.67
C VAL A 1 -8.99 -6.94 -61.18
N ASN A 2 -9.56 -5.80 -60.93
CA ASN A 2 -9.85 -5.24 -59.60
C ASN A 2 -11.11 -5.93 -59.04
N GLY A 3 -11.03 -6.55 -57.88
CA GLY A 3 -12.16 -7.06 -57.12
C GLY A 3 -12.42 -6.13 -55.91
N ASP A 4 -13.53 -5.39 -55.96
CA ASP A 4 -14.05 -4.52 -54.94
C ASP A 4 -14.35 -5.31 -53.65
N PHE A 5 -13.70 -4.91 -52.52
CA PHE A 5 -13.84 -5.57 -51.20
C PHE A 5 -14.71 -4.75 -50.21
N ASN A 6 -15.63 -3.88 -50.67
CA ASN A 6 -16.51 -3.12 -49.76
C ASN A 6 -17.96 -3.14 -50.24
N ASP A 7 -18.68 -4.24 -49.93
CA ASP A 7 -20.16 -4.26 -50.00
C ASP A 7 -20.73 -4.31 -48.57
N PRO A 8 -21.31 -3.19 -48.04
CA PRO A 8 -21.90 -3.15 -46.70
C PRO A 8 -23.24 -3.91 -46.60
N HIS A 9 -23.71 -4.56 -47.64
CA HIS A 9 -24.99 -5.28 -47.68
C HIS A 9 -24.87 -6.79 -47.77
N ARG A 10 -23.72 -7.38 -47.57
CA ARG A 10 -23.56 -8.84 -47.46
C ARG A 10 -24.27 -9.31 -46.16
N ARG A 11 -25.57 -9.58 -46.26
CA ARG A 11 -26.32 -10.32 -45.22
C ARG A 11 -25.68 -11.70 -45.10
N GLU A 12 -24.92 -11.94 -44.01
CA GLU A 12 -24.50 -13.27 -43.64
C GLU A 12 -25.70 -14.20 -43.58
N ALA A 13 -25.74 -15.20 -44.45
CA ALA A 13 -26.81 -16.19 -44.45
C ALA A 13 -26.81 -16.90 -43.08
N THR A 14 -27.81 -16.57 -42.24
CA THR A 14 -27.98 -17.20 -40.96
C THR A 14 -28.25 -18.69 -41.18
N THR A 15 -27.33 -19.55 -40.78
CA THR A 15 -27.56 -21.01 -40.88
C THR A 15 -28.78 -21.38 -40.01
N ARG A 16 -29.52 -22.45 -40.42
CA ARG A 16 -30.68 -22.97 -39.67
C ARG A 16 -30.34 -23.17 -38.21
N ARG A 17 -29.14 -23.62 -37.90
CA ARG A 17 -28.66 -23.82 -36.52
C ARG A 17 -28.53 -22.48 -35.74
N ARG A 18 -28.03 -21.41 -36.35
CA ARG A 18 -27.98 -20.06 -35.76
C ARG A 18 -29.36 -19.44 -35.61
N PHE A 19 -30.28 -19.69 -36.56
CA PHE A 19 -31.65 -19.25 -36.46
C PHE A 19 -32.34 -19.91 -35.27
N PHE A 20 -32.26 -21.23 -35.13
CA PHE A 20 -32.85 -21.94 -33.98
C PHE A 20 -32.20 -21.59 -32.65
N ALA A 21 -30.91 -21.36 -32.60
CA ALA A 21 -30.23 -20.87 -31.39
C ALA A 21 -30.73 -19.48 -30.97
N ARG A 22 -30.98 -18.55 -31.94
CA ARG A 22 -31.52 -17.23 -31.66
C ARG A 22 -33.05 -17.27 -31.35
N ALA A 23 -33.79 -18.09 -32.02
CA ALA A 23 -35.23 -18.27 -31.74
C ALA A 23 -35.48 -18.95 -30.39
N GLY A 24 -34.60 -19.88 -29.99
CA GLY A 24 -34.66 -20.56 -28.69
C GLY A 24 -34.23 -19.69 -27.50
N SER A 25 -33.50 -18.56 -27.75
CA SER A 25 -33.14 -17.60 -26.72
C SER A 25 -34.19 -16.53 -26.44
N GLY A 26 -35.38 -16.61 -27.12
CA GLY A 26 -36.53 -15.74 -26.84
C GLY A 26 -37.36 -16.19 -25.65
N LEU A 27 -38.60 -15.69 -25.53
CA LEU A 27 -39.52 -15.98 -24.44
C LEU A 27 -39.70 -17.49 -24.13
N ALA A 28 -39.61 -18.35 -25.15
CA ALA A 28 -39.65 -19.80 -24.99
C ALA A 28 -38.41 -20.36 -24.24
N GLY A 29 -37.23 -19.77 -24.50
CA GLY A 29 -35.98 -20.12 -23.77
C GLY A 29 -36.06 -19.70 -22.31
N ILE A 30 -36.63 -18.52 -22.04
CA ILE A 30 -36.84 -18.02 -20.67
C ILE A 30 -37.84 -18.91 -19.92
N ALA A 31 -38.94 -19.28 -20.57
CA ALA A 31 -39.96 -20.17 -19.98
C ALA A 31 -39.39 -21.57 -19.70
N LEU A 32 -38.61 -22.13 -20.63
CA LEU A 32 -37.94 -23.41 -20.43
C LEU A 32 -36.91 -23.39 -19.30
N THR A 33 -36.10 -22.30 -19.24
CA THR A 33 -35.14 -22.13 -18.16
C THR A 33 -35.86 -22.01 -16.80
N HIS A 34 -36.97 -21.31 -16.75
CA HIS A 34 -37.79 -21.19 -15.53
C HIS A 34 -38.39 -22.54 -15.10
N MET A 35 -38.91 -23.31 -16.05
CA MET A 35 -39.45 -24.67 -15.76
C MET A 35 -38.35 -25.61 -15.29
N LEU A 36 -37.20 -25.64 -15.95
CA LEU A 36 -36.07 -26.48 -15.56
C LEU A 36 -35.51 -26.08 -14.19
N HIS A 37 -35.60 -24.80 -13.83
CA HIS A 37 -35.24 -24.33 -12.49
C HIS A 37 -36.24 -24.78 -11.42
N GLN A 38 -37.55 -24.74 -11.72
CA GLN A 38 -38.61 -25.26 -10.83
C GLN A 38 -38.50 -26.77 -10.61
N ASP A 39 -38.12 -27.51 -11.64
CA ASP A 39 -37.95 -28.97 -11.58
C ASP A 39 -36.60 -29.41 -10.99
N GLY A 40 -35.72 -28.45 -10.58
CA GLY A 40 -34.39 -28.75 -10.03
C GLY A 40 -33.43 -29.42 -11.01
N LEU A 41 -33.73 -29.37 -12.32
CA LEU A 41 -32.94 -29.98 -13.39
C LEU A 41 -31.81 -29.07 -13.92
N LEU A 42 -31.83 -27.78 -13.58
CA LEU A 42 -30.68 -26.94 -13.77
C LEU A 42 -29.73 -27.17 -12.57
N ALA A 43 -28.50 -27.54 -12.85
CA ALA A 43 -27.46 -27.54 -11.81
C ALA A 43 -27.56 -26.22 -11.06
N ALA A 44 -27.69 -26.30 -9.72
CA ALA A 44 -27.68 -25.13 -8.88
C ALA A 44 -26.44 -24.32 -9.34
N THR A 45 -26.70 -23.12 -9.86
CA THR A 45 -25.60 -22.19 -10.13
C THR A 45 -24.85 -22.11 -8.80
N THR A 46 -23.64 -22.63 -8.76
CA THR A 46 -22.78 -22.48 -7.57
C THR A 46 -22.81 -21.00 -7.28
N ALA A 47 -23.45 -20.62 -6.17
CA ALA A 47 -23.57 -19.23 -5.78
C ALA A 47 -22.16 -18.66 -5.88
N SER A 48 -21.97 -17.65 -6.72
CA SER A 48 -20.66 -17.04 -6.95
C SER A 48 -20.10 -16.70 -5.59
N VAL A 49 -19.09 -17.45 -5.14
CA VAL A 49 -18.48 -17.23 -3.84
C VAL A 49 -17.90 -15.82 -3.88
N ASP A 50 -18.38 -14.95 -3.00
CA ASP A 50 -17.86 -13.57 -2.91
C ASP A 50 -16.34 -13.64 -2.68
N PRO A 51 -15.49 -13.22 -3.63
CA PRO A 51 -14.03 -13.29 -3.50
C PRO A 51 -13.53 -12.44 -2.33
N MET A 52 -14.30 -11.43 -1.91
CA MET A 52 -14.00 -10.57 -0.77
C MET A 52 -14.60 -11.08 0.55
N ALA A 53 -15.28 -12.23 0.56
CA ALA A 53 -15.72 -12.84 1.81
C ALA A 53 -14.54 -13.06 2.76
N PRO A 54 -14.71 -12.87 4.09
CA PRO A 54 -13.66 -13.12 5.06
C PRO A 54 -13.12 -14.55 4.94
N LYS A 55 -11.80 -14.69 4.88
CA LYS A 55 -11.08 -15.96 4.82
C LYS A 55 -10.33 -16.20 6.11
N GLN A 56 -10.16 -17.46 6.48
CA GLN A 56 -9.39 -17.82 7.67
C GLN A 56 -7.88 -17.62 7.40
N PRO A 57 -7.15 -17.02 8.31
CA PRO A 57 -5.71 -16.92 8.21
C PRO A 57 -5.06 -18.31 8.36
N HIS A 58 -3.85 -18.47 7.85
CA HIS A 58 -3.09 -19.74 7.93
C HIS A 58 -2.60 -20.05 9.34
N ARG A 59 -2.50 -19.04 10.20
CA ARG A 59 -2.06 -19.11 11.59
C ARG A 59 -2.75 -18.01 12.41
N GLN A 60 -2.65 -18.09 13.73
CA GLN A 60 -3.14 -17.04 14.62
C GLN A 60 -2.42 -15.72 14.30
N PRO A 61 -3.14 -14.65 13.88
CA PRO A 61 -2.55 -13.37 13.60
C PRO A 61 -2.14 -12.64 14.88
N THR A 62 -1.10 -11.82 14.81
CA THR A 62 -0.72 -10.87 15.86
C THR A 62 -1.30 -9.47 15.56
N ALA A 63 -1.63 -9.19 14.31
CA ALA A 63 -2.28 -7.96 13.86
C ALA A 63 -3.55 -8.28 13.06
N LYS A 64 -4.56 -7.42 13.18
CA LYS A 64 -5.79 -7.45 12.36
C LYS A 64 -5.70 -6.52 11.18
N SER A 65 -4.93 -5.43 11.33
CA SER A 65 -4.78 -4.37 10.33
C SER A 65 -3.33 -3.89 10.25
N ILE A 66 -2.99 -3.31 9.08
CA ILE A 66 -1.73 -2.63 8.84
C ILE A 66 -2.02 -1.18 8.46
N ILE A 67 -1.28 -0.25 9.06
CA ILE A 67 -1.11 1.12 8.57
C ILE A 67 0.33 1.25 8.08
N TRP A 68 0.50 1.48 6.79
CA TRP A 68 1.82 1.67 6.19
C TRP A 68 2.04 3.14 5.90
N LEU A 69 2.99 3.73 6.60
CA LEU A 69 3.46 5.10 6.44
C LEU A 69 4.62 5.08 5.42
N PHE A 70 4.29 5.21 4.14
CA PHE A 70 5.25 5.13 3.04
C PHE A 70 5.81 6.52 2.72
N MET A 71 7.07 6.76 3.09
CA MET A 71 7.79 8.02 2.90
C MET A 71 8.46 8.01 1.53
N GLU A 72 7.75 8.43 0.48
CA GLU A 72 8.20 8.31 -0.89
C GLU A 72 9.32 9.31 -1.23
N GLY A 73 10.40 8.78 -1.76
CA GLY A 73 11.57 9.55 -2.18
C GLY A 73 12.85 9.22 -1.40
N GLY A 74 12.82 8.21 -0.53
CA GLY A 74 14.01 7.69 0.15
C GLY A 74 14.50 8.55 1.32
N PRO A 75 13.87 8.44 2.51
CA PRO A 75 14.34 9.09 3.73
C PRO A 75 15.78 8.70 4.09
N SER A 76 16.58 9.68 4.43
CA SER A 76 17.98 9.46 4.81
C SER A 76 18.12 8.82 6.19
N HIS A 77 18.42 7.53 6.24
CA HIS A 77 18.61 6.81 7.49
C HIS A 77 19.72 7.39 8.35
N VAL A 78 20.84 7.83 7.74
CA VAL A 78 21.98 8.42 8.46
C VAL A 78 21.69 9.82 9.05
N ASP A 79 20.59 10.45 8.62
CA ASP A 79 20.14 11.73 9.15
C ASP A 79 18.91 11.59 10.07
N LEU A 80 18.33 10.37 10.23
CA LEU A 80 17.09 10.16 11.00
C LEU A 80 17.25 9.18 12.18
N PHE A 81 17.64 7.92 11.93
CA PHE A 81 17.59 6.83 12.94
C PHE A 81 18.91 6.05 13.09
N ASP A 82 19.89 6.30 12.24
CA ASP A 82 21.14 5.54 12.19
C ASP A 82 22.39 6.45 12.24
N PRO A 83 22.68 7.07 13.41
CA PRO A 83 23.82 7.96 13.57
C PRO A 83 25.15 7.23 13.29
N LYS A 84 26.03 7.89 12.53
CA LYS A 84 27.33 7.35 12.12
C LYS A 84 28.46 8.25 12.60
N PRO A 85 29.03 8.03 13.79
CA PRO A 85 30.18 8.80 14.29
C PRO A 85 31.38 8.77 13.31
N LYS A 86 31.63 7.60 12.69
CA LYS A 86 32.70 7.45 11.70
C LYS A 86 32.55 8.35 10.48
N LEU A 87 31.32 8.60 10.08
CA LEU A 87 31.04 9.53 8.97
C LEU A 87 31.41 10.98 9.32
N GLN A 88 31.32 11.36 10.60
CA GLN A 88 31.81 12.67 11.09
C GLN A 88 33.34 12.74 11.06
N GLU A 89 34.02 11.67 11.50
CA GLU A 89 35.49 11.60 11.50
C GLU A 89 36.08 11.67 10.08
N MET A 90 35.37 11.08 9.10
CA MET A 90 35.81 10.98 7.71
C MET A 90 35.22 12.07 6.81
N ALA A 91 34.69 13.15 7.37
CA ALA A 91 34.06 14.24 6.62
C ALA A 91 34.96 14.74 5.45
N GLY A 92 34.39 14.80 4.24
CA GLY A 92 35.07 15.25 3.03
C GLY A 92 36.10 14.28 2.45
N GLN A 93 36.42 13.18 3.14
CA GLN A 93 37.33 12.17 2.60
C GLN A 93 36.60 11.30 1.55
N PRO A 94 37.34 10.71 0.60
CA PRO A 94 36.73 9.75 -0.33
C PRO A 94 36.26 8.51 0.42
N ILE A 95 35.19 7.89 -0.09
CA ILE A 95 34.72 6.61 0.45
C ILE A 95 35.82 5.55 0.32
N PRO A 96 36.08 4.73 1.36
CA PRO A 96 37.03 3.64 1.29
C PRO A 96 36.77 2.74 0.09
N GLU A 97 37.81 2.30 -0.61
CA GLU A 97 37.70 1.47 -1.82
C GLU A 97 36.86 0.20 -1.58
N SER A 98 37.03 -0.42 -0.38
CA SER A 98 36.30 -1.62 0.05
C SER A 98 34.79 -1.39 0.24
N MET A 99 34.36 -0.14 0.43
CA MET A 99 32.95 0.25 0.63
C MET A 99 32.38 0.98 -0.58
N ARG A 100 33.18 1.23 -1.63
CA ARG A 100 32.72 1.96 -2.81
C ARG A 100 31.73 1.13 -3.60
N PRO A 101 30.50 1.64 -3.87
CA PRO A 101 29.54 0.94 -4.71
C PRO A 101 30.05 0.86 -6.16
N LYS A 102 29.79 -0.26 -6.81
CA LYS A 102 30.18 -0.48 -8.23
C LYS A 102 29.45 0.47 -9.18
N PHE A 103 28.27 0.90 -8.80
CA PHE A 103 27.43 1.85 -9.54
C PHE A 103 26.62 2.68 -8.54
N THR A 104 26.11 3.82 -8.99
CA THR A 104 25.28 4.76 -8.21
C THR A 104 24.10 5.19 -9.08
N ALA A 105 23.02 5.71 -8.49
CA ALA A 105 21.88 6.20 -9.26
C ALA A 105 22.31 7.37 -10.16
N MET A 106 23.13 8.29 -9.62
CA MET A 106 23.76 9.36 -10.38
C MET A 106 25.22 8.99 -10.70
N PRO A 107 25.57 8.83 -11.98
CA PRO A 107 26.90 8.38 -12.37
C PRO A 107 28.02 9.23 -11.80
N GLY A 108 29.05 8.59 -11.24
CA GLY A 108 30.25 9.25 -10.73
C GLY A 108 30.18 9.75 -9.28
N THR A 109 29.01 9.74 -8.64
CA THR A 109 28.86 10.24 -7.26
C THR A 109 29.63 9.44 -6.22
N SER A 110 29.93 8.16 -6.48
CA SER A 110 30.78 7.33 -5.60
C SER A 110 32.22 7.82 -5.42
N HIS A 111 32.63 8.81 -6.19
CA HIS A 111 33.95 9.48 -6.05
C HIS A 111 33.86 10.76 -5.21
N ASN A 112 32.67 11.19 -4.83
CA ASN A 112 32.49 12.38 -4.00
C ASN A 112 32.88 12.13 -2.54
N GLY A 113 33.10 13.20 -1.79
CA GLY A 113 33.49 13.12 -0.39
C GLY A 113 32.37 12.65 0.52
N LEU A 114 32.73 11.95 1.58
CA LEU A 114 31.81 11.56 2.63
C LEU A 114 31.18 12.80 3.26
N MET A 115 29.85 12.78 3.40
CA MET A 115 29.07 13.90 3.93
C MET A 115 28.45 13.51 5.28
N PRO A 116 28.99 14.07 6.39
CA PRO A 116 28.42 13.80 7.72
C PRO A 116 27.00 14.39 7.86
N SER A 117 26.23 13.80 8.76
CA SER A 117 24.97 14.39 9.18
C SER A 117 25.19 15.66 9.99
N LYS A 118 24.38 16.69 9.73
CA LYS A 118 24.35 17.92 10.56
C LYS A 118 23.37 17.79 11.73
N ARG A 119 22.74 16.63 11.90
CA ARG A 119 21.72 16.40 12.91
C ARG A 119 22.33 16.14 14.28
N THR A 120 21.59 16.56 15.29
CA THR A 120 21.86 16.18 16.69
C THR A 120 21.03 14.95 16.99
N PHE A 121 21.70 13.87 17.37
CA PHE A 121 21.06 12.65 17.80
C PHE A 121 21.03 12.53 19.31
N LYS A 122 19.92 12.02 19.83
CA LYS A 122 19.76 11.69 21.26
C LYS A 122 19.19 10.27 21.39
N GLN A 123 19.48 9.63 22.51
CA GLN A 123 18.79 8.41 22.92
C GLN A 123 17.47 8.76 23.62
N TYR A 124 16.41 8.06 23.25
CA TYR A 124 15.09 8.26 23.81
C TYR A 124 14.55 6.98 24.43
N GLY A 125 13.57 7.15 25.32
CA GLY A 125 12.91 6.07 26.03
C GLY A 125 13.85 5.26 26.94
N GLN A 126 13.32 4.15 27.45
CA GLN A 126 14.10 3.19 28.23
C GLN A 126 14.97 2.31 27.30
N SER A 127 14.54 2.13 26.05
CA SER A 127 15.24 1.36 25.02
C SER A 127 16.55 2.01 24.55
N GLY A 128 16.71 3.32 24.75
CA GLY A 128 17.88 4.07 24.30
C GLY A 128 18.03 4.15 22.78
N ILE A 129 16.93 4.09 22.04
CA ILE A 129 16.95 4.20 20.59
C ILE A 129 17.34 5.61 20.17
N TRP A 130 18.31 5.72 19.26
CA TRP A 130 18.78 6.98 18.71
C TRP A 130 17.79 7.54 17.70
N VAL A 131 17.43 8.82 17.87
CA VAL A 131 16.60 9.57 16.92
C VAL A 131 17.20 10.96 16.76
N SER A 132 17.16 11.50 15.54
CA SER A 132 17.64 12.86 15.27
C SER A 132 16.65 13.93 15.75
N ASP A 133 17.12 15.15 15.84
CA ASP A 133 16.35 16.34 16.23
C ASP A 133 15.23 16.69 15.25
N TRP A 134 15.11 16.02 14.12
CA TRP A 134 13.98 16.17 13.20
C TRP A 134 12.71 15.42 13.61
N TYR A 135 12.83 14.31 14.37
CA TYR A 135 11.71 13.44 14.75
C TYR A 135 11.48 13.41 16.27
N GLN A 136 11.36 14.58 16.90
CA GLN A 136 11.28 14.72 18.38
C GLN A 136 9.97 14.17 18.95
N ASN A 137 8.85 14.27 18.24
CA ASN A 137 7.56 13.74 18.68
C ASN A 137 7.51 12.21 18.51
N VAL A 138 7.91 11.69 17.35
CA VAL A 138 8.03 10.24 17.09
C VAL A 138 8.98 9.59 18.08
N ALA A 139 10.06 10.26 18.46
CA ALA A 139 11.05 9.79 19.42
C ALA A 139 10.46 9.43 20.80
N GLN A 140 9.32 10.01 21.18
CA GLN A 140 8.64 9.67 22.44
C GLN A 140 8.00 8.27 22.41
N HIS A 141 7.93 7.63 21.26
CA HIS A 141 7.31 6.32 21.03
C HIS A 141 8.33 5.20 20.76
N VAL A 142 9.64 5.47 20.86
CA VAL A 142 10.68 4.47 20.53
C VAL A 142 10.57 3.19 21.35
N ASP A 143 10.07 3.29 22.58
CA ASP A 143 9.86 2.11 23.43
C ASP A 143 8.72 1.20 22.93
N ASP A 144 7.90 1.65 22.00
CA ASP A 144 6.86 0.85 21.35
C ASP A 144 7.30 0.31 19.98
N MET A 145 8.54 0.59 19.55
CA MET A 145 9.03 0.29 18.20
C MET A 145 10.08 -0.83 18.16
N THR A 146 10.15 -1.53 17.04
CA THR A 146 11.34 -2.22 16.54
C THR A 146 11.90 -1.42 15.37
N VAL A 147 13.16 -0.98 15.47
CA VAL A 147 13.86 -0.23 14.40
C VAL A 147 14.80 -1.18 13.67
N ILE A 148 14.56 -1.38 12.38
CA ILE A 148 15.31 -2.28 11.49
C ILE A 148 16.26 -1.42 10.66
N ARG A 149 17.56 -1.45 10.96
CA ARG A 149 18.57 -0.61 10.30
C ARG A 149 19.30 -1.31 9.17
N SER A 150 18.89 -2.52 8.83
CA SER A 150 19.58 -3.36 7.85
C SER A 150 18.70 -3.71 6.65
N CYS A 151 17.76 -2.84 6.31
CA CYS A 151 16.94 -3.01 5.13
C CYS A 151 17.73 -2.74 3.85
N TRP A 152 17.38 -3.44 2.76
CA TRP A 152 17.96 -3.25 1.44
C TRP A 152 16.96 -3.64 0.33
N THR A 153 17.19 -3.16 -0.90
CA THR A 153 16.30 -3.30 -2.05
C THR A 153 17.11 -3.47 -3.35
N ASP A 154 16.51 -4.01 -4.38
CA ASP A 154 17.09 -4.09 -5.73
C ASP A 154 16.85 -2.80 -6.53
N GLY A 155 15.88 -1.99 -6.12
CA GLY A 155 15.49 -0.75 -6.80
C GLY A 155 16.43 0.40 -6.52
N ILE A 156 17.21 0.85 -7.52
CA ILE A 156 18.12 2.00 -7.40
C ILE A 156 17.49 3.34 -7.81
N ASN A 157 16.39 3.32 -8.55
CA ASN A 157 15.62 4.50 -8.94
C ASN A 157 14.23 4.46 -8.33
N HIS A 158 13.56 5.61 -8.24
CA HIS A 158 12.27 5.70 -7.58
C HIS A 158 11.22 4.76 -8.17
N LEU A 159 11.10 4.66 -9.52
CA LEU A 159 10.09 3.79 -10.11
C LEU A 159 10.30 2.33 -9.73
N GLY A 160 11.53 1.83 -9.81
CA GLY A 160 11.88 0.46 -9.43
C GLY A 160 11.70 0.24 -7.92
N GLY A 161 12.25 1.13 -7.08
CA GLY A 161 12.19 1.03 -5.63
C GLY A 161 10.76 1.11 -5.08
N VAL A 162 9.97 2.12 -5.51
CA VAL A 162 8.56 2.26 -5.12
C VAL A 162 7.75 1.05 -5.58
N THR A 163 7.97 0.56 -6.80
CA THR A 163 7.30 -0.64 -7.30
C THR A 163 7.67 -1.87 -6.49
N GLU A 164 8.94 -2.03 -6.12
CA GLU A 164 9.39 -3.16 -5.30
C GLU A 164 8.84 -3.11 -3.88
N MET A 165 8.89 -1.93 -3.23
CA MET A 165 8.28 -1.76 -1.90
C MET A 165 6.78 -2.06 -1.89
N ASN A 166 6.08 -1.81 -2.99
CA ASN A 166 4.65 -2.10 -3.07
C ASN A 166 4.34 -3.53 -3.52
N SER A 167 5.15 -4.15 -4.39
CA SER A 167 4.80 -5.42 -5.06
C SER A 167 5.81 -6.56 -4.90
N GLY A 168 6.95 -6.30 -4.24
CA GLY A 168 8.05 -7.27 -4.09
C GLY A 168 8.92 -7.44 -5.34
N SER A 169 8.78 -6.57 -6.35
CA SER A 169 9.56 -6.63 -7.60
C SER A 169 9.76 -5.23 -8.17
N ILE A 170 10.96 -4.96 -8.70
CA ILE A 170 11.24 -3.73 -9.45
C ILE A 170 10.44 -3.64 -10.77
N LEU A 171 9.85 -4.74 -11.22
CA LEU A 171 9.07 -4.80 -12.46
C LEU A 171 7.59 -4.61 -12.18
N SER A 172 6.97 -3.68 -12.89
CA SER A 172 5.53 -3.44 -12.82
C SER A 172 4.70 -4.63 -13.32
N GLY A 173 3.43 -4.70 -12.89
CA GLY A 173 2.46 -5.71 -13.33
C GLY A 173 2.18 -6.80 -12.28
N ARG A 174 2.90 -6.79 -11.17
CA ARG A 174 2.60 -7.66 -10.02
C ARG A 174 1.56 -7.00 -9.10
N PRO A 175 0.78 -7.80 -8.36
CA PRO A 175 -0.12 -7.26 -7.34
C PRO A 175 0.64 -6.56 -6.23
N SER A 176 0.09 -5.45 -5.73
CA SER A 176 0.58 -4.79 -4.52
C SER A 176 0.39 -5.67 -3.28
N LEU A 177 1.16 -5.41 -2.22
CA LEU A 177 1.05 -6.13 -0.95
C LEU A 177 -0.37 -6.06 -0.38
N GLY A 178 -1.02 -4.88 -0.43
CA GLY A 178 -2.41 -4.72 -0.01
C GLY A 178 -3.38 -5.54 -0.84
N ALA A 179 -3.15 -5.69 -2.15
CA ALA A 179 -3.95 -6.56 -3.00
C ALA A 179 -3.78 -8.04 -2.63
N TRP A 180 -2.57 -8.48 -2.29
CA TRP A 180 -2.31 -9.82 -1.79
C TRP A 180 -2.96 -10.07 -0.41
N VAL A 181 -3.00 -9.07 0.48
CA VAL A 181 -3.72 -9.14 1.76
C VAL A 181 -5.21 -9.33 1.53
N ASN A 182 -5.80 -8.55 0.61
CA ASN A 182 -7.19 -8.71 0.21
C ASN A 182 -7.48 -10.10 -0.37
N TYR A 183 -6.61 -10.59 -1.25
CA TYR A 183 -6.73 -11.92 -1.84
C TYR A 183 -6.66 -13.01 -0.76
N GLY A 184 -5.72 -12.90 0.18
CA GLY A 184 -5.50 -13.90 1.24
C GLY A 184 -6.56 -13.91 2.33
N LEU A 185 -7.10 -12.75 2.73
CA LEU A 185 -7.98 -12.62 3.90
C LEU A 185 -9.40 -12.12 3.59
N GLY A 186 -9.64 -11.56 2.42
CA GLY A 186 -10.89 -10.87 2.11
C GLY A 186 -11.11 -9.64 3.00
N SER A 187 -12.35 -9.19 3.09
CA SER A 187 -12.76 -8.03 3.89
C SER A 187 -13.48 -8.46 5.16
N ALA A 188 -13.09 -7.90 6.30
CA ALA A 188 -13.84 -8.02 7.56
C ALA A 188 -15.02 -7.04 7.59
N ASN A 189 -14.95 -5.95 6.83
CA ASN A 189 -15.98 -4.92 6.70
C ASN A 189 -16.66 -5.03 5.33
N ARG A 190 -18.00 -5.06 5.32
CA ARG A 190 -18.79 -5.16 4.08
C ARG A 190 -19.18 -3.81 3.47
N SER A 191 -18.88 -2.72 4.17
CA SER A 191 -19.34 -1.37 3.82
C SER A 191 -18.20 -0.38 3.56
N LEU A 192 -16.94 -0.80 3.78
CA LEU A 192 -15.73 -0.03 3.48
C LEU A 192 -14.77 -0.89 2.67
N PRO A 193 -13.92 -0.29 1.82
CA PRO A 193 -12.83 -1.01 1.16
C PRO A 193 -11.91 -1.62 2.21
N SER A 194 -11.39 -2.82 1.96
CA SER A 194 -10.43 -3.47 2.85
C SER A 194 -8.98 -3.03 2.64
N PHE A 195 -8.71 -2.38 1.50
CA PHE A 195 -7.43 -1.74 1.19
C PHE A 195 -7.68 -0.30 0.75
N VAL A 196 -7.20 0.66 1.52
CA VAL A 196 -7.32 2.10 1.29
C VAL A 196 -5.96 2.73 1.12
N VAL A 197 -5.84 3.66 0.16
CA VAL A 197 -4.63 4.43 -0.12
C VAL A 197 -4.95 5.91 0.00
N MET A 198 -4.08 6.67 0.67
CA MET A 198 -4.20 8.12 0.81
C MET A 198 -2.88 8.80 0.49
N LEU A 199 -2.96 9.88 -0.26
CA LEU A 199 -1.83 10.69 -0.69
C LEU A 199 -1.87 12.04 0.03
N ASP A 200 -0.71 12.60 0.37
CA ASP A 200 -0.65 13.93 1.01
C ASP A 200 -0.40 15.07 0.03
N GLU A 201 0.14 14.79 -1.15
CA GLU A 201 0.44 15.80 -2.17
C GLU A 201 -0.09 15.35 -3.54
N ARG A 202 0.77 14.79 -4.38
CA ARG A 202 0.48 14.39 -5.77
C ARG A 202 0.57 12.89 -5.94
N ASP A 203 0.25 12.40 -7.12
CA ASP A 203 0.39 10.98 -7.41
C ASP A 203 1.84 10.50 -7.24
N PRO A 204 2.05 9.32 -6.66
CA PRO A 204 3.37 8.72 -6.50
C PRO A 204 3.96 8.33 -7.85
N ILE A 205 5.25 8.07 -7.89
CA ILE A 205 5.92 7.51 -9.06
C ILE A 205 5.29 6.17 -9.43
N GLY A 206 4.84 6.05 -10.67
CA GLY A 206 4.09 4.87 -11.15
C GLY A 206 2.58 4.97 -10.99
N GLY A 207 2.07 5.97 -10.27
CA GLY A 207 0.63 6.27 -10.12
C GLY A 207 -0.14 5.13 -9.49
N SER A 208 -1.40 4.96 -9.87
CA SER A 208 -2.32 3.95 -9.31
C SER A 208 -1.88 2.49 -9.47
N LYS A 209 -0.86 2.22 -10.30
CA LYS A 209 -0.28 0.86 -10.41
C LYS A 209 0.34 0.40 -9.09
N GLN A 210 0.75 1.33 -8.21
CA GLN A 210 1.39 1.00 -6.93
C GLN A 210 0.43 0.31 -5.95
N TRP A 211 -0.89 0.52 -6.07
CA TRP A 211 -1.91 -0.20 -5.30
C TRP A 211 -2.81 -1.08 -6.16
N GLY A 212 -2.35 -1.42 -7.37
CA GLY A 212 -3.07 -2.23 -8.32
C GLY A 212 -3.14 -3.71 -7.96
N ALA A 213 -4.11 -4.40 -8.54
CA ALA A 213 -4.27 -5.85 -8.40
C ALA A 213 -3.27 -6.65 -9.27
N GLY A 214 -2.55 -6.01 -10.21
CA GLY A 214 -1.64 -6.69 -11.12
C GLY A 214 -2.35 -7.81 -11.89
N PHE A 215 -1.84 -9.03 -11.78
CA PHE A 215 -2.46 -10.21 -12.40
C PHE A 215 -3.57 -10.86 -11.52
N LEU A 216 -3.78 -10.41 -10.29
CA LEU A 216 -4.94 -10.82 -9.50
C LEU A 216 -6.22 -10.18 -10.07
N PRO A 217 -7.41 -10.76 -9.81
CA PRO A 217 -8.66 -10.09 -10.12
C PRO A 217 -8.73 -8.67 -9.57
N ALA A 218 -9.21 -7.73 -10.39
CA ALA A 218 -9.19 -6.30 -10.09
C ALA A 218 -9.98 -5.91 -8.82
N THR A 219 -10.86 -6.79 -8.32
CA THR A 219 -11.60 -6.61 -7.06
C THR A 219 -10.70 -6.49 -5.83
N TYR A 220 -9.44 -6.93 -5.91
CA TYR A 220 -8.49 -6.89 -4.80
C TYR A 220 -7.65 -5.61 -4.74
N GLN A 221 -7.73 -4.73 -5.76
CA GLN A 221 -6.96 -3.48 -5.79
C GLN A 221 -7.33 -2.52 -4.66
N GLY A 222 -6.42 -1.59 -4.36
CA GLY A 222 -6.65 -0.53 -3.40
C GLY A 222 -7.63 0.52 -3.90
N THR A 223 -8.34 1.15 -2.97
CA THR A 223 -9.23 2.27 -3.22
C THR A 223 -8.58 3.54 -2.70
N GLN A 224 -8.32 4.49 -3.59
CA GLN A 224 -7.77 5.78 -3.21
C GLN A 224 -8.84 6.66 -2.57
N PHE A 225 -8.55 7.15 -1.36
CA PHE A 225 -9.28 8.23 -0.70
C PHE A 225 -8.55 9.54 -0.96
N ARG A 226 -9.29 10.58 -1.30
CA ARG A 226 -8.76 11.91 -1.59
C ARG A 226 -8.74 12.77 -0.33
N GLN A 227 -7.90 13.78 -0.35
CA GLN A 227 -7.94 14.82 0.68
C GLN A 227 -9.17 15.74 0.50
N GLY A 228 -9.54 16.44 1.58
CA GLY A 228 -10.64 17.41 1.60
C GLY A 228 -11.97 16.81 2.05
N ASP A 229 -13.04 17.59 1.89
CA ASP A 229 -14.38 17.30 2.43
C ASP A 229 -15.10 16.14 1.73
N THR A 230 -14.59 15.69 0.59
CA THR A 230 -15.14 14.58 -0.19
C THR A 230 -14.07 13.53 -0.49
N PRO A 231 -13.63 12.76 0.53
CA PRO A 231 -12.58 11.75 0.36
C PRO A 231 -12.93 10.68 -0.70
N LEU A 232 -14.21 10.48 -0.92
CA LEU A 232 -14.75 9.58 -1.93
C LEU A 232 -15.70 10.33 -2.85
N LEU A 233 -15.48 10.24 -4.17
CA LEU A 233 -16.38 10.82 -5.16
C LEU A 233 -17.67 10.00 -5.26
N HIS A 234 -18.76 10.68 -5.61
CA HIS A 234 -20.06 10.04 -5.90
C HIS A 234 -20.66 9.21 -4.74
N LEU A 235 -20.33 9.52 -3.48
CA LEU A 235 -20.97 8.91 -2.32
C LEU A 235 -22.44 9.29 -2.17
N LYS A 236 -22.86 10.43 -2.73
CA LYS A 236 -24.27 10.83 -2.72
C LYS A 236 -24.92 10.42 -4.02
N PRO A 237 -26.19 9.95 -4.00
CA PRO A 237 -26.95 9.76 -5.22
C PRO A 237 -26.96 11.04 -6.07
N PRO A 238 -27.07 10.95 -7.39
CA PRO A 238 -27.31 12.11 -8.23
C PRO A 238 -28.52 12.91 -7.75
N ASN A 239 -28.49 14.23 -7.91
CA ASN A 239 -29.56 15.09 -7.46
C ASN A 239 -30.92 14.65 -8.05
N GLY A 240 -31.91 14.43 -7.18
CA GLY A 240 -33.26 14.00 -7.55
C GLY A 240 -33.47 12.50 -7.65
N MET A 241 -32.43 11.67 -7.47
CA MET A 241 -32.54 10.22 -7.45
C MET A 241 -32.86 9.72 -6.04
N THR A 242 -33.90 8.93 -5.90
CA THR A 242 -34.24 8.25 -4.63
C THR A 242 -33.39 6.99 -4.44
N ASP A 243 -33.24 6.55 -3.20
CA ASP A 243 -32.53 5.31 -2.84
C ASP A 243 -33.16 4.07 -3.55
N ALA A 244 -34.47 4.05 -3.75
CA ALA A 244 -35.16 2.98 -4.46
C ALA A 244 -34.83 2.98 -5.97
N GLU A 245 -34.77 4.14 -6.60
CA GLU A 245 -34.37 4.29 -8.01
C GLU A 245 -32.93 3.87 -8.20
N GLN A 246 -32.03 4.31 -7.33
CA GLN A 246 -30.62 3.90 -7.39
C GLN A 246 -30.43 2.40 -7.23
N ARG A 247 -31.13 1.75 -6.30
CA ARG A 247 -31.11 0.29 -6.17
C ARG A 247 -31.60 -0.43 -7.43
N ASN A 248 -32.65 0.08 -8.04
CA ASN A 248 -33.19 -0.49 -9.28
C ASN A 248 -32.20 -0.35 -10.44
N GLU A 249 -31.54 0.82 -10.55
CA GLU A 249 -30.50 1.08 -11.57
C GLU A 249 -29.29 0.15 -11.38
N LEU A 250 -28.79 0.03 -10.15
CA LEU A 250 -27.71 -0.90 -9.83
C LEU A 250 -28.09 -2.36 -10.10
N GLY A 251 -29.35 -2.74 -9.80
CA GLY A 251 -29.88 -4.06 -10.11
C GLY A 251 -29.97 -4.32 -11.61
N LEU A 252 -30.30 -3.28 -12.42
CA LEU A 252 -30.28 -3.38 -13.88
C LEU A 252 -28.87 -3.51 -14.42
N LEU A 253 -27.94 -2.66 -13.96
CA LEU A 253 -26.52 -2.73 -14.35
C LEU A 253 -25.95 -4.11 -14.04
N LYS A 254 -26.19 -4.64 -12.85
CA LYS A 254 -25.76 -5.99 -12.47
C LYS A 254 -26.26 -7.06 -13.43
N ARG A 255 -27.54 -7.03 -13.81
CA ARG A 255 -28.11 -7.99 -14.78
C ARG A 255 -27.51 -7.85 -16.16
N LEU A 256 -27.27 -6.61 -16.63
CA LEU A 256 -26.60 -6.37 -17.89
C LEU A 256 -25.16 -6.92 -17.88
N ASP A 257 -24.43 -6.65 -16.81
CA ASP A 257 -23.07 -7.12 -16.65
C ASP A 257 -23.01 -8.67 -16.52
N GLU A 258 -23.96 -9.31 -15.84
CA GLU A 258 -24.10 -10.77 -15.78
C GLU A 258 -24.36 -11.39 -17.18
N ILE A 259 -25.19 -10.74 -18.03
CA ILE A 259 -25.40 -11.15 -19.41
C ILE A 259 -24.11 -11.02 -20.23
N TRP A 260 -23.37 -9.93 -20.06
CA TRP A 260 -22.10 -9.71 -20.76
C TRP A 260 -21.00 -10.66 -20.29
N ALA A 261 -21.00 -11.03 -19.00
CA ALA A 261 -20.04 -11.97 -18.42
C ALA A 261 -20.21 -13.41 -18.97
N GLN A 262 -21.42 -13.79 -19.41
CA GLN A 262 -21.66 -15.10 -20.04
C GLN A 262 -20.88 -15.27 -21.36
N ASP A 263 -20.64 -14.17 -22.09
CA ASP A 263 -19.87 -14.16 -23.34
C ASP A 263 -18.36 -13.98 -23.14
N LYS A 264 -17.90 -13.56 -21.93
CA LYS A 264 -16.51 -13.24 -21.61
C LYS A 264 -16.10 -13.83 -20.27
N GLN A 265 -15.98 -15.16 -20.21
CA GLN A 265 -15.73 -15.91 -18.96
C GLN A 265 -14.42 -15.55 -18.22
N ASP A 266 -13.51 -14.78 -18.84
CA ASP A 266 -12.19 -14.44 -18.28
C ASP A 266 -11.97 -12.94 -17.97
N ASP A 267 -13.00 -12.07 -18.05
CA ASP A 267 -12.85 -10.64 -17.78
C ASP A 267 -13.10 -10.29 -16.30
N SER A 268 -12.03 -10.42 -15.49
CA SER A 268 -12.08 -10.03 -14.07
C SER A 268 -12.34 -8.53 -13.84
N SER A 269 -12.18 -7.69 -14.87
CA SER A 269 -12.42 -6.24 -14.79
C SER A 269 -13.90 -5.94 -14.70
N LEU A 270 -14.75 -6.73 -15.36
CA LEU A 270 -16.20 -6.58 -15.31
C LEU A 270 -16.73 -6.91 -13.91
N ASP A 271 -16.31 -8.05 -13.36
CA ASP A 271 -16.65 -8.49 -11.99
C ASP A 271 -16.22 -7.44 -10.95
N ALA A 272 -15.02 -6.87 -11.10
CA ALA A 272 -14.51 -5.81 -10.25
C ALA A 272 -15.35 -4.53 -10.33
N ARG A 273 -15.82 -4.17 -11.53
CA ARG A 273 -16.68 -3.00 -11.75
C ARG A 273 -18.04 -3.16 -11.06
N ILE A 274 -18.69 -4.32 -11.20
CA ILE A 274 -19.97 -4.64 -10.52
C ILE A 274 -19.78 -4.48 -9.01
N ARG A 275 -18.73 -5.11 -8.46
CA ARG A 275 -18.44 -5.05 -7.01
C ARG A 275 -18.08 -3.64 -6.54
N ALA A 276 -17.39 -2.86 -7.37
CA ALA A 276 -17.11 -1.46 -7.07
C ALA A 276 -18.40 -0.63 -6.94
N TYR A 277 -19.39 -0.86 -7.80
CA TYR A 277 -20.70 -0.21 -7.70
C TYR A 277 -21.48 -0.65 -6.45
N GLU A 278 -21.51 -1.95 -6.17
CA GLU A 278 -22.16 -2.48 -4.95
C GLU A 278 -21.50 -1.95 -3.67
N LEU A 279 -20.17 -1.88 -3.65
CA LEU A 279 -19.41 -1.30 -2.54
C LEU A 279 -19.68 0.20 -2.42
N ALA A 280 -19.62 0.96 -3.53
CA ALA A 280 -19.90 2.39 -3.54
C ALA A 280 -21.30 2.69 -3.00
N TYR A 281 -22.32 1.88 -3.35
CA TYR A 281 -23.65 2.01 -2.79
C TYR A 281 -23.67 1.75 -1.27
N LYS A 282 -23.05 0.66 -0.80
CA LYS A 282 -22.95 0.37 0.64
C LYS A 282 -22.18 1.46 1.40
N MET A 283 -21.17 2.04 0.74
CA MET A 283 -20.39 3.15 1.30
C MET A 283 -21.21 4.42 1.48
N GLN A 284 -22.29 4.66 0.72
CA GLN A 284 -23.15 5.83 0.89
C GLN A 284 -23.71 5.96 2.30
N SER A 285 -23.93 4.84 2.99
CA SER A 285 -24.42 4.84 4.37
C SER A 285 -23.29 4.80 5.43
N ALA A 286 -22.20 4.10 5.18
CA ALA A 286 -21.15 3.83 6.18
C ALA A 286 -19.92 4.75 6.04
N ALA A 287 -19.56 5.15 4.82
CA ALA A 287 -18.38 5.96 4.60
C ALA A 287 -18.52 7.40 5.11
N PRO A 288 -19.68 8.09 5.00
CA PRO A 288 -19.78 9.46 5.51
C PRO A 288 -19.36 9.58 6.97
N GLU A 289 -19.81 8.68 7.84
CA GLU A 289 -19.39 8.66 9.24
C GLU A 289 -17.90 8.33 9.41
N ALA A 290 -17.37 7.38 8.63
CA ALA A 290 -15.96 6.98 8.72
C ALA A 290 -15.02 8.09 8.30
N VAL A 291 -15.39 8.90 7.28
CA VAL A 291 -14.54 9.95 6.71
C VAL A 291 -14.79 11.35 7.31
N ASP A 292 -15.85 11.53 8.07
CA ASP A 292 -16.19 12.82 8.70
C ASP A 292 -15.27 13.09 9.89
N LEU A 293 -14.21 13.85 9.66
CA LEU A 293 -13.28 14.30 10.70
C LEU A 293 -13.85 15.47 11.53
N THR A 294 -14.97 16.07 11.16
CA THR A 294 -15.59 17.17 11.92
C THR A 294 -16.10 16.67 13.27
N SER A 295 -16.50 15.42 13.35
CA SER A 295 -16.97 14.75 14.57
C SER A 295 -15.87 14.49 15.62
N GLU A 296 -14.60 14.64 15.27
CA GLU A 296 -13.48 14.46 16.20
C GLU A 296 -13.31 15.69 17.10
N SER A 297 -12.89 15.45 18.36
CA SER A 297 -12.64 16.54 19.32
C SER A 297 -11.50 17.44 18.86
N GLU A 298 -11.52 18.71 19.26
CA GLU A 298 -10.41 19.62 18.97
C GLU A 298 -9.09 19.14 19.58
N ALA A 299 -9.13 18.46 20.72
CA ALA A 299 -7.96 17.83 21.31
C ALA A 299 -7.38 16.73 20.41
N THR A 300 -8.24 15.90 19.81
CA THR A 300 -7.82 14.88 18.83
C THR A 300 -7.25 15.55 17.58
N LYS A 301 -7.92 16.54 17.02
CA LYS A 301 -7.43 17.26 15.83
C LYS A 301 -6.05 17.86 16.07
N LYS A 302 -5.85 18.50 17.23
CA LYS A 302 -4.57 19.08 17.63
C LYS A 302 -3.48 18.03 17.84
N LEU A 303 -3.84 16.86 18.39
CA LEU A 303 -2.91 15.72 18.56
C LEU A 303 -2.29 15.29 17.23
N TYR A 304 -3.09 15.29 16.15
CA TYR A 304 -2.64 14.96 14.80
C TYR A 304 -2.08 16.17 14.01
N GLY A 305 -2.03 17.36 14.62
CA GLY A 305 -1.51 18.57 13.99
C GLY A 305 -2.41 19.16 12.90
N LEU A 306 -3.74 18.99 13.01
CA LEU A 306 -4.68 19.56 12.04
C LEU A 306 -4.83 21.09 12.17
N ASP A 307 -4.37 21.66 13.28
CA ASP A 307 -4.34 23.10 13.56
C ASP A 307 -3.12 23.81 12.94
N GLU A 308 -2.15 23.08 12.45
CA GLU A 308 -0.93 23.60 11.81
C GLU A 308 -0.95 23.36 10.31
N GLU A 309 -0.51 24.33 9.50
CA GLU A 309 -0.57 24.25 8.04
C GLU A 309 0.30 23.11 7.48
N GLU A 310 1.52 23.00 8.00
CA GLU A 310 2.55 22.08 7.53
C GLU A 310 2.18 20.61 7.80
N THR A 311 1.50 20.34 8.90
CA THR A 311 1.15 18.98 9.34
C THR A 311 -0.25 18.56 8.93
N ARG A 312 -1.13 19.51 8.58
CA ARG A 312 -2.56 19.28 8.37
C ARG A 312 -2.86 18.17 7.37
N ALA A 313 -2.22 18.21 6.20
CA ALA A 313 -2.52 17.27 5.11
C ALA A 313 -2.21 15.82 5.53
N PHE A 314 -1.00 15.59 6.04
CA PHE A 314 -0.60 14.25 6.49
C PHE A 314 -1.30 13.85 7.81
N GLY A 315 -1.59 14.82 8.67
CA GLY A 315 -2.35 14.62 9.90
C GLY A 315 -3.79 14.17 9.66
N GLN A 316 -4.47 14.72 8.65
CA GLN A 316 -5.79 14.26 8.22
C GLN A 316 -5.74 12.81 7.75
N ASN A 317 -4.73 12.43 6.97
CA ASN A 317 -4.55 11.06 6.52
C ASN A 317 -4.28 10.11 7.70
N CYS A 318 -3.43 10.48 8.64
CA CYS A 318 -3.16 9.69 9.84
C CYS A 318 -4.41 9.50 10.71
N LEU A 319 -5.19 10.56 10.93
CA LEU A 319 -6.45 10.49 11.68
C LEU A 319 -7.48 9.61 10.95
N MET A 320 -7.57 9.75 9.62
CA MET A 320 -8.44 8.92 8.80
C MET A 320 -8.02 7.45 8.88
N ALA A 321 -6.73 7.14 8.82
CA ALA A 321 -6.22 5.78 8.93
C ALA A 321 -6.62 5.12 10.24
N ARG A 322 -6.52 5.85 11.37
CA ARG A 322 -7.00 5.37 12.68
C ARG A 322 -8.49 5.01 12.63
N ARG A 323 -9.33 5.90 12.07
CA ARG A 323 -10.78 5.68 11.95
C ARG A 323 -11.12 4.48 11.07
N LEU A 324 -10.36 4.28 10.00
CA LEU A 324 -10.54 3.16 9.09
C LEU A 324 -10.20 1.82 9.73
N VAL A 325 -9.06 1.71 10.43
CA VAL A 325 -8.69 0.45 11.12
C VAL A 325 -9.63 0.15 12.30
N GLU A 326 -10.10 1.17 13.02
CA GLU A 326 -11.12 1.04 14.06
C GLU A 326 -12.42 0.43 13.52
N ARG A 327 -12.72 0.63 12.22
CA ARG A 327 -13.88 0.06 11.49
C ARG A 327 -13.57 -1.20 10.70
N GLY A 328 -12.39 -1.80 10.90
CA GLY A 328 -12.02 -3.09 10.33
C GLY A 328 -11.44 -3.05 8.92
N VAL A 329 -10.96 -1.90 8.45
CA VAL A 329 -10.13 -1.84 7.24
C VAL A 329 -8.79 -2.53 7.51
N ARG A 330 -8.40 -3.47 6.64
CA ARG A 330 -7.23 -4.33 6.90
C ARG A 330 -5.90 -3.71 6.50
N PHE A 331 -5.89 -2.94 5.43
CA PHE A 331 -4.66 -2.35 4.90
C PHE A 331 -4.90 -0.89 4.54
N VAL A 332 -4.17 0.00 5.20
CA VAL A 332 -4.22 1.44 4.93
C VAL A 332 -2.81 1.90 4.62
N GLU A 333 -2.61 2.42 3.42
CA GLU A 333 -1.33 2.93 2.95
C GLU A 333 -1.38 4.45 2.83
N LEU A 334 -0.48 5.12 3.54
CA LEU A 334 -0.35 6.56 3.56
C LEU A 334 0.97 6.96 2.90
N TYR A 335 0.88 7.65 1.78
CA TYR A 335 2.06 8.27 1.17
C TYR A 335 2.35 9.59 1.86
N GLY A 336 3.53 9.70 2.44
CA GLY A 336 4.08 10.92 3.03
C GLY A 336 5.14 11.53 2.12
N GLY A 337 4.91 12.74 1.60
CA GLY A 337 5.72 13.35 0.56
C GLY A 337 5.54 12.66 -0.79
N SER A 338 4.29 12.31 -1.15
CA SER A 338 3.98 11.60 -2.39
C SER A 338 4.49 12.35 -3.63
N GLY A 339 4.90 11.58 -4.66
CA GLY A 339 5.59 12.10 -5.85
C GLY A 339 7.08 12.37 -5.61
N SER A 340 7.74 11.47 -4.86
CA SER A 340 9.18 11.53 -4.50
C SER A 340 9.56 12.74 -3.64
N GLY A 341 8.71 13.10 -2.69
CA GLY A 341 8.93 14.29 -1.87
C GLY A 341 10.19 14.23 -1.00
N TRP A 342 10.66 13.04 -0.60
CA TRP A 342 11.90 12.86 0.17
C TRP A 342 13.15 12.81 -0.71
N ASP A 343 13.00 12.98 -2.02
CA ASP A 343 14.14 12.99 -2.94
C ASP A 343 15.01 14.23 -2.75
N ALA A 344 16.26 14.06 -2.29
CA ALA A 344 17.12 15.13 -1.78
C ALA A 344 18.52 15.14 -2.41
N HIS A 345 18.57 15.26 -3.73
CA HIS A 345 19.82 15.27 -4.52
C HIS A 345 20.69 16.53 -4.34
N GLU A 346 20.11 17.67 -3.94
CA GLU A 346 20.84 18.94 -3.85
C GLU A 346 21.01 19.45 -2.41
N ASN A 347 20.00 19.26 -1.55
CA ASN A 347 20.03 19.76 -0.18
C ASN A 347 19.12 18.92 0.74
N VAL A 348 19.72 17.97 1.44
CA VAL A 348 19.03 17.09 2.37
C VAL A 348 18.44 17.87 3.56
N GLU A 349 19.13 18.92 4.02
CA GLU A 349 18.69 19.71 5.17
C GLU A 349 17.36 20.40 4.90
N THR A 350 17.27 21.14 3.80
CA THR A 350 16.03 21.85 3.42
C THR A 350 14.90 20.88 3.10
N ASN A 351 15.21 19.79 2.37
CA ASN A 351 14.19 18.81 1.98
C ASN A 351 13.66 18.06 3.21
N HIS A 352 14.56 17.40 3.96
CA HIS A 352 14.15 16.53 5.06
C HIS A 352 13.58 17.29 6.24
N SER A 353 14.04 18.53 6.55
CA SER A 353 13.42 19.35 7.60
C SER A 353 11.96 19.61 7.31
N LYS A 354 11.61 19.95 6.07
CA LYS A 354 10.21 20.15 5.65
C LYS A 354 9.39 18.86 5.77
N ARG A 355 9.94 17.72 5.32
CA ARG A 355 9.23 16.44 5.35
C ARG A 355 9.04 15.89 6.76
N CYS A 356 10.06 16.05 7.60
CA CYS A 356 9.96 15.68 9.02
C CYS A 356 8.97 16.57 9.75
N MET A 357 8.99 17.88 9.53
CA MET A 357 8.02 18.80 10.12
C MET A 357 6.58 18.41 9.75
N ALA A 358 6.34 18.05 8.50
CA ALA A 358 5.01 17.62 8.04
C ALA A 358 4.54 16.29 8.65
N SER A 359 5.46 15.38 9.03
CA SER A 359 5.12 14.01 9.42
C SER A 359 5.34 13.67 10.89
N ASP A 360 6.24 14.34 11.61
CA ASP A 360 6.61 14.00 12.99
C ASP A 360 5.43 14.01 13.96
N LYS A 361 4.74 15.14 14.07
CA LYS A 361 3.57 15.29 14.96
C LYS A 361 2.40 14.39 14.56
N PRO A 362 2.01 14.30 13.26
CA PRO A 362 0.98 13.36 12.81
C PRO A 362 1.23 11.90 13.16
N ILE A 363 2.46 11.41 12.95
CA ILE A 363 2.83 10.02 13.26
C ILE A 363 2.78 9.77 14.76
N ALA A 364 3.33 10.68 15.56
CA ALA A 364 3.28 10.59 17.02
C ALA A 364 1.83 10.62 17.54
N GLY A 365 0.99 11.47 16.94
CA GLY A 365 -0.44 11.53 17.23
C GLY A 365 -1.16 10.22 16.93
N LEU A 366 -0.85 9.61 15.78
CA LEU A 366 -1.38 8.30 15.39
C LEU A 366 -1.00 7.22 16.41
N LEU A 367 0.28 7.11 16.78
CA LEU A 367 0.75 6.13 17.76
C LEU A 367 0.13 6.34 19.14
N THR A 368 0.03 7.58 19.56
CA THR A 368 -0.61 7.97 20.84
C THR A 368 -2.09 7.54 20.86
N ASP A 369 -2.84 7.90 19.84
CA ASP A 369 -4.29 7.63 19.76
C ASP A 369 -4.58 6.13 19.62
N LEU A 370 -3.84 5.42 18.75
CA LEU A 370 -3.94 3.95 18.65
C LEU A 370 -3.65 3.26 19.99
N LYS A 371 -2.64 3.74 20.73
CA LYS A 371 -2.28 3.19 22.04
C LYS A 371 -3.35 3.47 23.09
N ALA A 372 -3.84 4.71 23.16
CA ALA A 372 -4.86 5.12 24.10
C ALA A 372 -6.19 4.38 23.92
N ARG A 373 -6.54 4.05 22.67
CA ARG A 373 -7.74 3.27 22.32
C ARG A 373 -7.56 1.76 22.41
N GLY A 374 -6.35 1.28 22.73
CA GLY A 374 -6.02 -0.15 22.72
C GLY A 374 -5.98 -0.79 21.33
N LEU A 375 -5.99 0.02 20.25
CA LEU A 375 -5.94 -0.44 18.86
C LEU A 375 -4.52 -0.82 18.43
N LEU A 376 -3.48 -0.22 19.04
CA LEU A 376 -2.08 -0.49 18.69
C LEU A 376 -1.70 -1.98 18.84
N LYS A 377 -2.30 -2.68 19.80
CA LYS A 377 -2.05 -4.12 20.00
C LYS A 377 -2.43 -4.97 18.78
N ASP A 378 -3.46 -4.57 18.04
CA ASP A 378 -4.04 -5.29 16.90
C ASP A 378 -3.73 -4.62 15.54
N THR A 379 -3.02 -3.48 15.55
CA THR A 379 -2.64 -2.72 14.36
C THR A 379 -1.14 -2.66 14.23
N LEU A 380 -0.60 -3.19 13.14
CA LEU A 380 0.81 -3.03 12.80
C LEU A 380 0.99 -1.70 12.07
N VAL A 381 1.77 -0.80 12.63
CA VAL A 381 2.20 0.44 11.99
C VAL A 381 3.61 0.23 11.45
N VAL A 382 3.81 0.49 10.15
CA VAL A 382 5.10 0.37 9.46
C VAL A 382 5.47 1.71 8.89
N TRP A 383 6.72 2.14 9.04
CA TRP A 383 7.27 3.38 8.48
C TRP A 383 8.53 3.06 7.70
N GLY A 384 8.67 3.64 6.52
CA GLY A 384 9.86 3.55 5.69
C GLY A 384 9.61 4.10 4.31
N GLY A 385 10.66 4.19 3.52
CA GLY A 385 10.61 4.51 2.10
C GLY A 385 11.20 3.39 1.25
N GLU A 386 11.34 3.64 -0.05
CA GLU A 386 11.78 2.65 -1.02
C GLU A 386 13.28 2.32 -0.95
N PHE A 387 14.09 3.24 -0.42
CA PHE A 387 15.52 3.09 -0.17
C PHE A 387 16.01 4.19 0.80
N GLY A 388 17.28 4.19 1.13
CA GLY A 388 17.95 5.22 1.93
C GLY A 388 18.68 6.25 1.08
N ARG A 389 19.63 6.96 1.73
CA ARG A 389 20.48 7.94 1.07
C ARG A 389 21.96 7.64 1.33
N THR A 390 22.81 7.94 0.34
CA THR A 390 24.25 7.67 0.42
C THR A 390 24.93 8.45 1.53
N PRO A 391 26.02 7.89 2.13
CA PRO A 391 26.85 8.61 3.09
C PRO A 391 27.76 9.67 2.46
N PHE A 392 27.80 9.76 1.15
CA PHE A 392 28.56 10.77 0.39
C PHE A 392 27.61 11.77 -0.27
N ASN A 393 28.14 12.95 -0.55
CA ASN A 393 27.34 13.97 -1.23
C ASN A 393 27.19 13.64 -2.72
N GLU A 394 26.08 14.10 -3.29
CA GLU A 394 25.89 14.08 -4.72
C GLU A 394 26.19 15.45 -5.30
N LYS A 395 25.34 16.42 -5.04
CA LYS A 395 25.45 17.80 -5.47
C LYS A 395 25.20 18.73 -4.28
N GLY A 396 26.09 19.67 -4.04
CA GLY A 396 25.95 20.57 -2.93
C GLY A 396 25.92 19.85 -1.57
N LEU A 397 24.77 19.91 -0.89
CA LEU A 397 24.50 19.23 0.38
C LEU A 397 23.44 18.12 0.21
N GLY A 398 23.32 17.55 -0.97
CA GLY A 398 22.41 16.46 -1.28
C GLY A 398 23.07 15.09 -1.17
N ARG A 399 22.26 14.05 -1.16
CA ARG A 399 22.66 12.65 -1.14
C ARG A 399 22.00 11.89 -2.28
N ASP A 400 22.76 10.98 -2.91
CA ASP A 400 22.24 10.04 -3.91
C ASP A 400 21.42 8.93 -3.28
N HIS A 401 20.77 8.09 -4.07
CA HIS A 401 20.02 6.93 -3.61
C HIS A 401 20.93 5.86 -3.01
N ASN A 402 20.50 5.27 -1.90
CA ASN A 402 21.17 4.13 -1.28
C ASN A 402 20.22 2.93 -1.14
N PRO A 403 20.20 2.01 -2.12
CA PRO A 403 19.39 0.80 -2.03
C PRO A 403 19.99 -0.25 -1.11
N TRP A 404 21.26 -0.17 -0.74
CA TRP A 404 21.98 -1.21 -0.02
C TRP A 404 21.90 -1.11 1.49
N GLY A 405 21.42 0.01 2.01
CA GLY A 405 21.25 0.21 3.45
C GLY A 405 20.24 1.30 3.75
N PHE A 406 19.16 0.95 4.44
CA PHE A 406 18.17 1.92 4.91
C PHE A 406 17.42 1.41 6.16
N THR A 407 16.60 2.28 6.73
CA THR A 407 15.87 2.00 7.95
C THR A 407 14.37 1.90 7.70
N VAL A 408 13.76 0.86 8.26
CA VAL A 408 12.31 0.71 8.44
C VAL A 408 12.05 0.55 9.93
N TRP A 409 10.95 1.08 10.45
CA TRP A 409 10.53 0.72 11.78
C TRP A 409 9.09 0.20 11.80
N MET A 410 8.79 -0.63 12.80
CA MET A 410 7.49 -1.24 13.02
C MET A 410 7.05 -1.01 14.46
N ALA A 411 5.74 -0.78 14.68
CA ALA A 411 5.16 -0.64 16.01
C ALA A 411 3.77 -1.30 16.08
N GLY A 412 3.40 -1.81 17.24
CA GLY A 412 2.10 -2.46 17.43
C GLY A 412 1.99 -3.84 16.77
N GLY A 413 0.78 -4.42 16.69
CA GLY A 413 0.54 -5.68 16.00
C GLY A 413 1.37 -6.86 16.50
N GLY A 414 1.74 -6.89 17.78
CA GLY A 414 2.59 -7.93 18.36
C GLY A 414 4.08 -7.73 18.15
N VAL A 415 4.51 -6.56 17.65
CA VAL A 415 5.93 -6.21 17.49
C VAL A 415 6.61 -6.17 18.86
N LYS A 416 7.80 -6.76 18.94
CA LYS A 416 8.67 -6.66 20.11
C LYS A 416 9.13 -5.21 20.28
N ARG A 417 9.01 -4.70 21.47
CA ARG A 417 9.10 -3.28 21.77
C ARG A 417 10.53 -2.88 22.16
N GLY A 418 10.95 -1.67 21.76
CA GLY A 418 12.17 -1.04 22.20
C GLY A 418 13.44 -1.80 21.78
N GLN A 419 13.56 -2.21 20.51
CA GLN A 419 14.75 -2.95 20.03
C GLN A 419 15.24 -2.45 18.67
N TYR A 420 16.51 -2.78 18.41
CA TYR A 420 17.09 -2.71 17.07
C TYR A 420 17.17 -4.11 16.44
N ILE A 421 16.98 -4.17 15.12
CA ILE A 421 17.32 -5.34 14.31
C ILE A 421 18.34 -4.92 13.26
N GLY A 422 19.48 -5.64 13.26
CA GLY A 422 20.54 -5.46 12.31
C GLY A 422 21.25 -4.09 12.38
N SER A 423 22.18 -3.89 11.48
CA SER A 423 22.96 -2.66 11.36
C SER A 423 23.40 -2.43 9.93
N THR A 424 23.67 -1.17 9.59
CA THR A 424 24.50 -0.80 8.45
C THR A 424 25.96 -0.71 8.90
N ASP A 425 26.89 -0.65 7.93
CA ASP A 425 28.31 -0.45 8.20
C ASP A 425 28.59 0.88 8.92
N GLU A 426 29.86 1.13 9.23
CA GLU A 426 30.28 2.26 10.06
C GLU A 426 30.02 3.65 9.42
N ILE A 427 29.81 3.71 8.10
CA ILE A 427 29.43 4.93 7.39
C ILE A 427 27.97 4.94 6.91
N GLY A 428 27.24 3.84 7.05
CA GLY A 428 25.84 3.74 6.65
C GLY A 428 25.62 3.43 5.17
N MET A 429 26.60 2.83 4.49
CA MET A 429 26.48 2.49 3.07
C MET A 429 25.75 1.17 2.83
N TYR A 430 26.13 0.11 3.54
CA TYR A 430 25.60 -1.23 3.33
C TYR A 430 24.94 -1.79 4.59
N ALA A 431 23.83 -2.46 4.44
CA ALA A 431 23.32 -3.36 5.46
C ALA A 431 24.29 -4.54 5.60
N ILE A 432 24.81 -4.77 6.81
CA ILE A 432 25.86 -5.78 7.06
C ILE A 432 25.43 -6.88 8.01
N GLU A 433 24.56 -6.58 8.97
CA GLU A 433 24.13 -7.52 10.00
C GLU A 433 22.63 -7.76 9.91
N ARG A 434 22.21 -9.05 9.93
CA ARG A 434 20.79 -9.44 9.89
C ARG A 434 20.04 -8.69 8.80
N ARG A 435 20.59 -8.72 7.61
CA ARG A 435 20.07 -7.99 6.43
C ARG A 435 18.64 -8.40 6.14
N MET A 436 17.82 -7.43 5.83
CA MET A 436 16.40 -7.61 5.58
C MET A 436 16.01 -7.00 4.22
N HIS A 437 15.75 -7.86 3.25
CA HIS A 437 15.29 -7.44 1.92
C HIS A 437 13.83 -6.97 1.96
N VAL A 438 13.38 -6.18 0.99
CA VAL A 438 11.98 -5.77 0.86
C VAL A 438 11.02 -6.97 0.92
N ASN A 439 11.37 -8.09 0.27
CA ASN A 439 10.55 -9.30 0.32
C ASN A 439 10.48 -9.93 1.73
N ASP A 440 11.50 -9.73 2.58
CA ASP A 440 11.48 -10.17 3.98
C ASP A 440 10.56 -9.26 4.82
N ILE A 441 10.55 -7.94 4.52
CA ILE A 441 9.59 -7.01 5.11
C ILE A 441 8.17 -7.45 4.77
N HIS A 442 7.87 -7.75 3.50
CA HIS A 442 6.57 -8.25 3.06
C HIS A 442 6.19 -9.57 3.74
N ALA A 443 7.10 -10.55 3.77
CA ALA A 443 6.87 -11.82 4.44
C ALA A 443 6.53 -11.62 5.92
N THR A 444 7.23 -10.69 6.58
CA THR A 444 7.05 -10.35 8.00
C THR A 444 5.72 -9.65 8.25
N MET A 445 5.31 -8.70 7.39
CA MET A 445 4.00 -8.04 7.46
C MET A 445 2.85 -9.03 7.24
N LEU A 446 2.97 -9.91 6.25
CA LEU A 446 1.98 -10.97 5.98
C LEU A 446 1.87 -11.94 7.16
N TRP A 447 3.01 -12.29 7.76
CA TRP A 447 3.05 -13.15 8.94
C TRP A 447 2.30 -12.52 10.12
N ALA A 448 2.42 -11.22 10.36
CA ALA A 448 1.66 -10.50 11.39
C ALA A 448 0.13 -10.65 11.19
N LEU A 449 -0.33 -10.59 9.94
CA LEU A 449 -1.75 -10.81 9.58
C LEU A 449 -2.17 -12.30 9.59
N GLY A 450 -1.27 -13.21 9.98
CA GLY A 450 -1.54 -14.65 9.99
C GLY A 450 -1.44 -15.33 8.63
N LEU A 451 -0.91 -14.66 7.62
CA LEU A 451 -0.69 -15.21 6.29
C LEU A 451 0.71 -15.82 6.16
N ASP A 452 0.77 -17.02 5.64
CA ASP A 452 2.00 -17.65 5.18
C ASP A 452 2.23 -17.25 3.71
N HIS A 453 3.22 -16.42 3.46
CA HIS A 453 3.53 -15.90 2.12
C HIS A 453 3.88 -16.99 1.09
N LEU A 454 4.25 -18.19 1.53
CA LEU A 454 4.50 -19.35 0.66
C LEU A 454 3.23 -20.07 0.27
N ARG A 455 2.14 -19.92 1.05
CA ARG A 455 0.85 -20.56 0.82
C ARG A 455 -0.16 -19.63 0.15
N VAL A 456 0.05 -18.32 0.21
CA VAL A 456 -0.77 -17.34 -0.52
C VAL A 456 -0.31 -17.36 -1.99
N THR A 457 -0.93 -18.19 -2.81
CA THR A 457 -0.55 -18.39 -4.21
C THR A 457 -1.71 -18.15 -5.17
N TYR A 458 -1.40 -17.66 -6.37
CA TYR A 458 -2.32 -17.47 -7.46
C TYR A 458 -1.72 -18.02 -8.75
N MET A 459 -2.48 -18.83 -9.48
CA MET A 459 -2.01 -19.38 -10.77
C MET A 459 -2.09 -18.31 -11.85
N HIS A 460 -0.94 -17.91 -12.37
CA HIS A 460 -0.83 -16.97 -13.48
C HIS A 460 0.15 -17.48 -14.53
N ASN A 461 -0.28 -17.55 -15.79
CA ASN A 461 0.53 -18.04 -16.91
C ASN A 461 1.21 -19.40 -16.61
N GLY A 462 0.49 -20.32 -15.97
CA GLY A 462 0.99 -21.66 -15.66
C GLY A 462 1.93 -21.75 -14.46
N ARG A 463 2.16 -20.64 -13.75
CA ARG A 463 3.00 -20.58 -12.56
C ARG A 463 2.19 -20.20 -11.31
N ALA A 464 2.49 -20.83 -10.20
CA ALA A 464 1.97 -20.42 -8.89
C ALA A 464 2.74 -19.19 -8.37
N GLU A 465 2.20 -18.01 -8.62
CA GLU A 465 2.76 -16.74 -8.16
C GLU A 465 2.43 -16.47 -6.69
N ARG A 466 3.31 -15.75 -5.98
CA ARG A 466 3.17 -15.42 -4.55
C ARG A 466 3.62 -13.98 -4.25
N PRO A 467 3.25 -13.39 -3.08
CA PRO A 467 3.56 -12.00 -2.74
C PRO A 467 5.04 -11.65 -2.79
N THR A 468 5.90 -12.55 -2.32
CA THR A 468 7.34 -12.36 -2.17
C THR A 468 8.15 -12.89 -3.38
N VAL A 469 7.50 -13.06 -4.52
CA VAL A 469 8.11 -13.50 -5.80
C VAL A 469 8.83 -14.84 -5.65
N VAL A 470 10.15 -14.85 -5.52
CA VAL A 470 10.98 -16.06 -5.34
C VAL A 470 11.79 -16.05 -4.04
N ALA A 471 11.73 -14.95 -3.28
CA ALA A 471 12.50 -14.69 -2.07
C ALA A 471 11.57 -14.53 -0.85
N GLY A 472 12.07 -13.88 0.19
CA GLY A 472 11.36 -13.52 1.40
C GLY A 472 11.47 -14.54 2.51
N GLU A 473 11.96 -14.08 3.65
CA GLU A 473 12.02 -14.82 4.90
C GLU A 473 11.31 -14.01 6.00
N VAL A 474 10.51 -14.70 6.81
CA VAL A 474 9.84 -14.04 7.95
C VAL A 474 10.87 -13.76 9.02
N ASN A 475 11.09 -12.50 9.36
CA ASN A 475 11.91 -12.14 10.51
C ASN A 475 11.08 -12.22 11.80
N LYS A 476 11.13 -13.39 12.47
CA LYS A 476 10.37 -13.63 13.70
C LYS A 476 10.89 -12.83 14.89
N ASP A 477 12.12 -12.33 14.86
CA ASP A 477 12.67 -11.52 15.94
C ASP A 477 12.01 -10.14 16.04
N VAL A 478 11.24 -9.75 15.02
CA VAL A 478 10.36 -8.57 15.05
C VAL A 478 9.24 -8.75 16.07
N PHE A 479 8.83 -9.99 16.37
CA PHE A 479 7.65 -10.28 17.18
C PHE A 479 8.00 -10.90 18.54
N VAL A 480 7.06 -10.74 19.48
CA VAL A 480 7.14 -11.35 20.83
C VAL A 480 6.82 -12.83 20.78
#